data_ee7c5e543921659f187d9a041fd4b948
#
_entry.id   ee7c5e543921659f187d9a041fd4b948
#
_cell.length_a   1.000
_cell.length_b   1.000
_cell.length_c   1.000
_cell.angle_alpha   90.00
_cell.angle_beta   90.00
_cell.angle_gamma   90.00
#
_symmetry.space_group_name_H-M   'P 1'
#
loop_
_entity.id
_entity.type
_entity.pdbx_description
1 polymer ?
#
loop_
_entity_poly.entity_id
_entity_poly.type
_entity_poly.pdbx_seq_one_letter_code
_entity_poly.pdbx_strand_id
1 'polypeptide(L)'
;HFNAKFLAVELDPMTSAIANYLYPKALHINNGFQNTNSKSTIFDAVVGNPPFGNQSLYDPDFPELRKFSVHNYFLAKSISLLREGGVAAFVVSRYFMDAVDSSAREHIAGQADLLGAIRLPETAFRQNALTDVTTDIVFFQRHDGENKRSRDWINTASIEVDDLKNGGRRPATVNSYFVENPRQIVGTLAFSGGMFEGALNCLPDPVHADLGQEIAARLDVLPADCF
;
A
#
# COMPACT_ATOMS: atom_id res chain seq x y z
N HIS A 1 -20.55 10.43 -13.66
CA HIS A 1 -21.12 10.35 -12.29
C HIS A 1 -21.32 8.87 -11.98
N PHE A 2 -20.41 8.27 -11.24
CA PHE A 2 -20.59 6.92 -10.73
C PHE A 2 -21.64 6.99 -9.59
N ASN A 3 -22.67 6.18 -9.66
CA ASN A 3 -23.66 6.02 -8.58
C ASN A 3 -23.09 5.03 -7.52
N ALA A 4 -21.93 5.34 -6.98
CA ALA A 4 -21.26 4.50 -6.00
C ALA A 4 -21.78 4.78 -4.59
N LYS A 5 -21.95 3.73 -3.79
CA LYS A 5 -22.20 3.82 -2.36
C LYS A 5 -20.87 3.71 -1.63
N PHE A 6 -20.59 4.65 -0.74
CA PHE A 6 -19.36 4.70 0.02
C PHE A 6 -19.61 4.35 1.48
N LEU A 7 -18.72 3.55 2.03
CA LEU A 7 -18.58 3.31 3.47
C LEU A 7 -17.21 3.84 3.90
N ALA A 8 -17.19 4.75 4.87
CA ALA A 8 -15.99 5.29 5.48
C ALA A 8 -15.90 4.84 6.94
N VAL A 9 -14.75 4.33 7.35
CA VAL A 9 -14.46 3.92 8.73
C VAL A 9 -13.34 4.79 9.25
N GLU A 10 -13.58 5.50 10.36
CA GLU A 10 -12.59 6.39 10.99
C GLU A 10 -12.67 6.26 12.51
N LEU A 11 -11.51 6.04 13.12
CA LEU A 11 -11.39 5.87 14.57
C LEU A 11 -11.53 7.20 15.32
N ASP A 12 -10.88 8.25 14.81
CA ASP A 12 -10.89 9.57 15.46
C ASP A 12 -12.25 10.24 15.28
N PRO A 13 -12.94 10.62 16.39
CA PRO A 13 -14.28 11.20 16.31
C PRO A 13 -14.32 12.55 15.58
N MET A 14 -13.28 13.37 15.72
CA MET A 14 -13.24 14.69 15.07
C MET A 14 -13.04 14.52 13.56
N THR A 15 -12.09 13.69 13.14
CA THR A 15 -11.85 13.37 11.75
C THR A 15 -13.08 12.74 11.10
N SER A 16 -13.77 11.83 11.82
CA SER A 16 -15.02 11.21 11.37
C SER A 16 -16.14 12.25 11.17
N ALA A 17 -16.28 13.20 12.10
CA ALA A 17 -17.27 14.27 11.99
C ALA A 17 -16.98 15.20 10.80
N ILE A 18 -15.72 15.56 10.57
CA ILE A 18 -15.29 16.36 9.41
C ILE A 18 -15.58 15.61 8.11
N ALA A 19 -15.22 14.33 8.04
CA ALA A 19 -15.47 13.50 6.86
C ALA A 19 -16.99 13.40 6.54
N ASN A 20 -17.81 13.21 7.56
CA ASN A 20 -19.26 13.17 7.42
C ASN A 20 -19.85 14.52 6.91
N TYR A 21 -19.29 15.64 7.37
CA TYR A 21 -19.67 16.96 6.89
C TYR A 21 -19.29 17.19 5.42
N LEU A 22 -18.08 16.78 5.04
CA LEU A 22 -17.57 16.93 3.67
C LEU A 22 -18.20 15.95 2.68
N TYR A 23 -18.54 14.75 3.13
CA TYR A 23 -19.05 13.65 2.28
C TYR A 23 -20.36 13.07 2.81
N PRO A 24 -21.44 13.89 2.91
CA PRO A 24 -22.69 13.48 3.57
C PRO A 24 -23.47 12.34 2.87
N LYS A 25 -23.05 11.97 1.66
CA LYS A 25 -23.65 10.83 0.94
C LYS A 25 -22.98 9.49 1.27
N ALA A 26 -21.86 9.49 1.95
CA ALA A 26 -21.21 8.28 2.42
C ALA A 26 -21.83 7.82 3.74
N LEU A 27 -21.82 6.51 3.97
CA LEU A 27 -22.10 5.96 5.30
C LEU A 27 -20.81 6.08 6.14
N HIS A 28 -20.87 6.74 7.29
CA HIS A 28 -19.73 6.94 8.18
C HIS A 28 -19.88 6.07 9.42
N ILE A 29 -18.81 5.32 9.74
CA ILE A 29 -18.69 4.53 10.97
C ILE A 29 -17.53 5.12 11.77
N ASN A 30 -17.83 5.74 12.91
CA ASN A 30 -16.82 6.17 13.86
C ASN A 30 -16.50 5.03 14.82
N ASN A 31 -15.58 4.18 14.43
CA ASN A 31 -15.12 3.04 15.23
C ASN A 31 -13.76 2.56 14.73
N GLY A 32 -13.08 1.73 15.53
CA GLY A 32 -11.92 0.99 15.06
C GLY A 32 -12.29 -0.03 14.00
N PHE A 33 -11.45 -0.17 12.97
CA PHE A 33 -11.70 -1.09 11.86
C PHE A 33 -11.88 -2.54 12.31
N GLN A 34 -11.20 -2.95 13.38
CA GLN A 34 -11.35 -4.28 14.00
C GLN A 34 -12.71 -4.53 14.65
N ASN A 35 -13.45 -3.46 14.96
CA ASN A 35 -14.77 -3.53 15.58
C ASN A 35 -15.91 -3.35 14.57
N THR A 36 -15.59 -3.18 13.29
CA THR A 36 -16.61 -3.10 12.26
C THR A 36 -17.06 -4.51 11.90
N ASN A 37 -18.33 -4.80 12.12
CA ASN A 37 -18.94 -6.07 11.69
C ASN A 37 -19.08 -6.07 10.16
N SER A 38 -18.07 -6.58 9.50
CA SER A 38 -17.93 -6.48 8.04
C SER A 38 -18.01 -7.83 7.32
N LYS A 39 -18.11 -8.96 8.02
CA LYS A 39 -18.21 -10.30 7.40
C LYS A 39 -19.38 -10.46 6.42
N SER A 40 -20.45 -9.69 6.59
CA SER A 40 -21.62 -9.71 5.71
C SER A 40 -21.61 -8.64 4.63
N THR A 41 -20.59 -7.76 4.63
CA THR A 41 -20.48 -6.66 3.66
C THR A 41 -19.42 -6.98 2.63
N ILE A 42 -19.80 -6.95 1.37
CA ILE A 42 -18.91 -7.22 0.24
C ILE A 42 -18.80 -5.95 -0.59
N PHE A 43 -17.56 -5.58 -0.93
CA PHE A 43 -17.26 -4.35 -1.66
C PHE A 43 -16.77 -4.65 -3.08
N ASP A 44 -17.09 -3.77 -4.02
CA ASP A 44 -16.51 -3.77 -5.37
C ASP A 44 -15.08 -3.23 -5.36
N ALA A 45 -14.84 -2.24 -4.51
CA ALA A 45 -13.52 -1.61 -4.39
C ALA A 45 -13.23 -1.17 -2.97
N VAL A 46 -11.95 -1.19 -2.61
CA VAL A 46 -11.42 -0.61 -1.36
C VAL A 46 -10.27 0.32 -1.70
N VAL A 47 -10.29 1.51 -1.11
CA VAL A 47 -9.18 2.48 -1.21
C VAL A 47 -8.79 2.91 0.19
N GLY A 48 -7.50 2.93 0.50
CA GLY A 48 -7.06 3.29 1.84
C GLY A 48 -5.61 3.73 1.95
N ASN A 49 -5.36 4.45 3.04
CA ASN A 49 -4.02 4.74 3.55
C ASN A 49 -3.97 4.21 4.99
N PRO A 50 -3.63 2.92 5.17
CA PRO A 50 -3.63 2.28 6.48
C PRO A 50 -2.64 2.96 7.45
N PRO A 51 -2.90 2.93 8.77
CA PRO A 51 -1.96 3.45 9.73
C PRO A 51 -0.63 2.68 9.68
N PHE A 52 0.48 3.41 9.70
CA PHE A 52 1.81 2.81 9.77
C PHE A 52 2.13 2.51 11.25
N GLY A 53 2.36 1.24 11.57
CA GLY A 53 2.66 0.83 12.93
C GLY A 53 2.90 -0.67 13.06
N ASN A 54 3.56 -1.05 14.15
CA ASN A 54 3.95 -2.44 14.42
C ASN A 54 3.04 -3.14 15.46
N GLN A 55 2.11 -2.40 16.08
CA GLN A 55 1.17 -3.01 17.02
C GLN A 55 0.23 -3.97 16.29
N SER A 56 -0.17 -5.04 16.96
CA SER A 56 -1.19 -5.95 16.46
C SER A 56 -2.58 -5.54 16.98
N LEU A 57 -3.61 -5.88 16.23
CA LEU A 57 -5.01 -5.69 16.62
C LEU A 57 -5.67 -7.05 16.86
N TYR A 58 -6.62 -7.07 17.79
CA TYR A 58 -7.51 -8.21 17.95
C TYR A 58 -8.84 -7.94 17.24
N ASP A 59 -9.17 -8.78 16.30
CA ASP A 59 -10.44 -8.78 15.57
C ASP A 59 -11.10 -10.15 15.76
N PRO A 60 -12.24 -10.22 16.45
CA PRO A 60 -12.92 -11.50 16.68
C PRO A 60 -13.42 -12.16 15.40
N ASP A 61 -13.65 -11.37 14.36
CA ASP A 61 -14.11 -11.87 13.06
C ASP A 61 -12.96 -12.40 12.18
N PHE A 62 -11.73 -11.95 12.43
CA PHE A 62 -10.52 -12.32 11.70
C PHE A 62 -9.37 -12.66 12.67
N PRO A 63 -9.53 -13.67 13.53
CA PRO A 63 -8.54 -14.00 14.58
C PRO A 63 -7.17 -14.40 14.00
N GLU A 64 -7.14 -14.96 12.79
CA GLU A 64 -5.93 -15.34 12.06
C GLU A 64 -5.04 -14.14 11.68
N LEU A 65 -5.61 -12.93 11.59
CA LEU A 65 -4.89 -11.72 11.27
C LEU A 65 -4.16 -11.09 12.45
N ARG A 66 -4.38 -11.59 13.69
CA ARG A 66 -3.74 -11.07 14.91
C ARG A 66 -2.20 -11.13 14.86
N LYS A 67 -1.64 -12.02 14.06
CA LYS A 67 -0.19 -12.17 13.87
C LYS A 67 0.43 -11.02 13.10
N PHE A 68 -0.36 -10.22 12.39
CA PHE A 68 0.12 -9.12 11.56
C PHE A 68 0.18 -7.79 12.35
N SER A 69 1.09 -6.91 11.91
CA SER A 69 1.09 -5.51 12.33
C SER A 69 -0.23 -4.85 11.91
N VAL A 70 -0.61 -3.73 12.57
CA VAL A 70 -1.81 -2.97 12.22
C VAL A 70 -1.85 -2.64 10.73
N HIS A 71 -0.72 -2.25 10.15
CA HIS A 71 -0.61 -1.94 8.74
C HIS A 71 -1.00 -3.14 7.85
N ASN A 72 -0.39 -4.30 8.07
CA ASN A 72 -0.66 -5.52 7.30
C ASN A 72 -2.06 -6.10 7.56
N TYR A 73 -2.57 -5.94 8.80
CA TYR A 73 -3.93 -6.32 9.16
C TYR A 73 -4.96 -5.54 8.33
N PHE A 74 -4.79 -4.21 8.19
CA PHE A 74 -5.71 -3.40 7.39
C PHE A 74 -5.78 -3.87 5.94
N LEU A 75 -4.64 -4.16 5.31
CA LEU A 75 -4.61 -4.68 3.95
C LEU A 75 -5.31 -6.03 3.85
N ALA A 76 -4.93 -7.00 4.70
CA ALA A 76 -5.46 -8.35 4.67
C ALA A 76 -6.99 -8.37 4.88
N LYS A 77 -7.50 -7.67 5.91
CA LYS A 77 -8.93 -7.56 6.16
C LYS A 77 -9.66 -6.90 4.99
N SER A 78 -9.15 -5.79 4.48
CA SER A 78 -9.78 -5.06 3.38
C SER A 78 -9.93 -5.93 2.12
N ILE A 79 -8.89 -6.70 1.79
CA ILE A 79 -8.93 -7.62 0.64
C ILE A 79 -9.94 -8.74 0.88
N SER A 80 -10.05 -9.26 2.12
CA SER A 80 -11.05 -10.29 2.47
C SER A 80 -12.49 -9.81 2.31
N LEU A 81 -12.74 -8.49 2.35
CA LEU A 81 -14.05 -7.87 2.19
C LEU A 81 -14.41 -7.55 0.73
N LEU A 82 -13.51 -7.74 -0.21
CA LEU A 82 -13.82 -7.56 -1.64
C LEU A 82 -14.63 -8.75 -2.16
N ARG A 83 -15.52 -8.50 -3.13
CA ARG A 83 -16.05 -9.58 -3.98
C ARG A 83 -14.96 -10.14 -4.90
N GLU A 84 -15.21 -11.29 -5.49
CA GLU A 84 -14.39 -11.80 -6.59
C GLU A 84 -14.33 -10.78 -7.73
N GLY A 85 -13.11 -10.56 -8.26
CA GLY A 85 -12.85 -9.51 -9.24
C GLY A 85 -12.84 -8.09 -8.68
N GLY A 86 -13.19 -7.88 -7.40
CA GLY A 86 -13.10 -6.58 -6.73
C GLY A 86 -11.65 -6.12 -6.58
N VAL A 87 -11.44 -4.81 -6.53
CA VAL A 87 -10.10 -4.21 -6.56
C VAL A 87 -9.80 -3.44 -5.28
N ALA A 88 -8.53 -3.39 -4.94
CA ALA A 88 -8.03 -2.58 -3.84
C ALA A 88 -6.85 -1.71 -4.27
N ALA A 89 -6.79 -0.49 -3.75
CA ALA A 89 -5.65 0.41 -3.89
C ALA A 89 -5.25 0.97 -2.52
N PHE A 90 -3.98 0.81 -2.16
CA PHE A 90 -3.47 1.29 -0.88
C PHE A 90 -2.19 2.08 -1.05
N VAL A 91 -2.06 3.13 -0.23
CA VAL A 91 -0.76 3.73 0.06
C VAL A 91 -0.15 2.96 1.23
N VAL A 92 1.01 2.38 1.03
CA VAL A 92 1.68 1.54 2.03
C VAL A 92 3.09 2.04 2.31
N SER A 93 3.59 1.76 3.49
CA SER A 93 5.02 1.90 3.74
C SER A 93 5.80 0.94 2.84
N ARG A 94 6.97 1.35 2.32
CA ARG A 94 7.85 0.47 1.53
C ARG A 94 8.12 -0.87 2.23
N TYR A 95 8.07 -0.90 3.56
CA TYR A 95 8.28 -2.13 4.33
C TYR A 95 7.23 -3.21 4.08
N PHE A 96 6.06 -2.88 3.55
CA PHE A 96 5.12 -3.91 3.12
C PHE A 96 5.71 -4.74 1.96
N MET A 97 6.28 -4.06 0.97
CA MET A 97 6.87 -4.73 -0.18
C MET A 97 8.27 -5.29 0.13
N ASP A 98 9.13 -4.54 0.81
CA ASP A 98 10.55 -4.85 0.98
C ASP A 98 10.87 -5.70 2.23
N ALA A 99 9.92 -5.99 3.11
CA ALA A 99 10.18 -6.83 4.28
C ALA A 99 10.67 -8.22 3.87
N VAL A 100 11.72 -8.72 4.54
CA VAL A 100 12.21 -10.10 4.34
C VAL A 100 11.14 -11.11 4.77
N ASP A 101 10.39 -10.82 5.85
CA ASP A 101 9.21 -11.61 6.21
C ASP A 101 8.11 -11.41 5.18
N SER A 102 7.81 -12.48 4.43
CA SER A 102 6.82 -12.53 3.37
C SER A 102 5.41 -12.89 3.85
N SER A 103 5.22 -13.21 5.12
CA SER A 103 4.00 -13.84 5.64
C SER A 103 2.71 -13.06 5.34
N ALA A 104 2.75 -11.73 5.38
CA ALA A 104 1.61 -10.88 5.02
C ALA A 104 1.35 -10.90 3.51
N ARG A 105 2.40 -10.84 2.69
CA ARG A 105 2.28 -10.93 1.22
C ARG A 105 1.78 -12.30 0.78
N GLU A 106 2.24 -13.38 1.40
CA GLU A 106 1.75 -14.74 1.15
C GLU A 106 0.26 -14.87 1.47
N HIS A 107 -0.17 -14.34 2.63
CA HIS A 107 -1.57 -14.35 3.04
C HIS A 107 -2.45 -13.62 2.02
N ILE A 108 -2.02 -12.43 1.58
CA ILE A 108 -2.73 -11.64 0.57
C ILE A 108 -2.72 -12.36 -0.78
N ALA A 109 -1.58 -12.90 -1.21
CA ALA A 109 -1.47 -13.66 -2.47
C ALA A 109 -2.31 -14.94 -2.50
N GLY A 110 -2.74 -15.44 -1.35
CA GLY A 110 -3.74 -16.52 -1.25
C GLY A 110 -5.17 -16.08 -1.57
N GLN A 111 -5.42 -14.77 -1.71
CA GLN A 111 -6.75 -14.20 -1.92
C GLN A 111 -6.84 -13.23 -3.09
N ALA A 112 -5.72 -12.62 -3.49
CA ALA A 112 -5.69 -11.58 -4.51
C ALA A 112 -4.39 -11.59 -5.31
N ASP A 113 -4.49 -11.20 -6.57
CA ASP A 113 -3.36 -10.95 -7.44
C ASP A 113 -2.88 -9.50 -7.27
N LEU A 114 -1.57 -9.28 -7.29
CA LEU A 114 -1.00 -7.95 -7.45
C LEU A 114 -1.18 -7.50 -8.91
N LEU A 115 -1.92 -6.43 -9.14
CA LEU A 115 -2.06 -5.80 -10.45
C LEU A 115 -0.83 -4.96 -10.80
N GLY A 116 -0.23 -4.37 -9.79
CA GLY A 116 0.99 -3.61 -9.86
C GLY A 116 1.24 -2.75 -8.64
N ALA A 117 2.42 -2.14 -8.59
CA ALA A 117 2.82 -1.24 -7.54
C ALA A 117 3.64 -0.07 -8.10
N ILE A 118 3.53 1.10 -7.47
CA ILE A 118 4.30 2.30 -7.82
C ILE A 118 5.03 2.77 -6.57
N ARG A 119 6.36 2.81 -6.61
CA ARG A 119 7.17 3.37 -5.52
C ARG A 119 7.30 4.86 -5.67
N LEU A 120 6.93 5.60 -4.63
CA LEU A 120 6.95 7.04 -4.58
C LEU A 120 8.24 7.56 -3.93
N PRO A 121 8.71 8.75 -4.32
CA PRO A 121 9.83 9.39 -3.65
C PRO A 121 9.48 9.75 -2.20
N GLU A 122 10.49 9.78 -1.32
CA GLU A 122 10.32 10.09 0.10
C GLU A 122 9.62 11.45 0.34
N THR A 123 9.70 12.36 -0.62
CA THR A 123 9.09 13.70 -0.55
C THR A 123 7.62 13.74 -0.96
N ALA A 124 7.04 12.61 -1.41
CA ALA A 124 5.68 12.58 -1.97
C ALA A 124 4.61 13.15 -1.02
N PHE A 125 4.79 13.00 0.29
CA PHE A 125 3.85 13.47 1.32
C PHE A 125 4.38 14.63 2.16
N ARG A 126 5.53 15.22 1.80
CA ARG A 126 6.17 16.29 2.58
C ARG A 126 5.23 17.49 2.79
N GLN A 127 4.49 17.91 1.76
CA GLN A 127 3.59 19.05 1.84
C GLN A 127 2.35 18.79 2.69
N ASN A 128 1.86 17.54 2.72
CA ASN A 128 0.59 17.20 3.37
C ASN A 128 0.77 16.60 4.76
N ALA A 129 1.84 15.85 4.99
CA ALA A 129 2.05 15.12 6.23
C ALA A 129 3.35 15.50 6.97
N LEU A 130 4.15 16.43 6.42
CA LEU A 130 5.43 16.88 6.99
C LEU A 130 6.38 15.70 7.30
N THR A 131 6.33 14.64 6.50
CA THR A 131 7.12 13.43 6.70
C THR A 131 7.84 13.06 5.40
N ASP A 132 9.07 12.59 5.56
CA ASP A 132 9.91 12.10 4.48
C ASP A 132 10.01 10.58 4.62
N VAL A 133 9.11 9.86 3.95
CA VAL A 133 9.07 8.40 3.94
C VAL A 133 8.81 7.86 2.54
N THR A 134 9.60 6.88 2.16
CA THR A 134 9.34 6.12 0.93
C THR A 134 8.11 5.26 1.12
N THR A 135 7.13 5.44 0.23
CA THR A 135 5.87 4.71 0.22
C THR A 135 5.64 4.06 -1.13
N ASP A 136 4.77 3.08 -1.16
CA ASP A 136 4.33 2.42 -2.38
C ASP A 136 2.81 2.59 -2.53
N ILE A 137 2.32 2.80 -3.75
CA ILE A 137 0.92 2.58 -4.08
C ILE A 137 0.82 1.16 -4.61
N VAL A 138 -0.01 0.32 -4.01
CA VAL A 138 -0.19 -1.07 -4.42
C VAL A 138 -1.62 -1.30 -4.89
N PHE A 139 -1.79 -2.08 -5.94
CA PHE A 139 -3.08 -2.39 -6.55
C PHE A 139 -3.29 -3.90 -6.55
N PHE A 140 -4.42 -4.35 -6.03
CA PHE A 140 -4.78 -5.75 -5.95
C PHE A 140 -6.14 -6.01 -6.61
N GLN A 141 -6.32 -7.22 -7.12
CA GLN A 141 -7.62 -7.74 -7.53
C GLN A 141 -7.89 -9.06 -6.82
N ARG A 142 -9.04 -9.16 -6.15
CA ARG A 142 -9.45 -10.40 -5.51
C ARG A 142 -9.74 -11.47 -6.57
N HIS A 143 -9.12 -12.63 -6.43
CA HIS A 143 -9.36 -13.79 -7.29
C HIS A 143 -10.33 -14.81 -6.64
N ASP A 144 -10.75 -15.77 -7.44
CA ASP A 144 -11.71 -16.84 -7.08
C ASP A 144 -11.05 -18.08 -6.43
N GLY A 145 -9.83 -17.93 -5.88
CA GLY A 145 -9.02 -19.01 -5.32
C GLY A 145 -7.85 -19.42 -6.22
N GLU A 146 -7.81 -18.96 -7.47
CA GLU A 146 -6.72 -19.23 -8.42
C GLU A 146 -5.97 -17.93 -8.76
N ASN A 147 -4.65 -17.92 -8.54
CA ASN A 147 -3.81 -16.82 -8.98
C ASN A 147 -3.72 -16.81 -10.52
N LYS A 148 -4.01 -15.66 -11.12
CA LYS A 148 -3.94 -15.42 -12.55
C LYS A 148 -2.66 -14.68 -12.98
N ARG A 149 -1.83 -14.27 -12.00
CA ARG A 149 -0.62 -13.48 -12.22
C ARG A 149 0.56 -14.05 -11.45
N SER A 150 1.77 -13.58 -11.78
CA SER A 150 2.99 -13.96 -11.07
C SER A 150 2.88 -13.65 -9.58
N ARG A 151 3.47 -14.52 -8.78
CA ARG A 151 3.59 -14.37 -7.31
C ARG A 151 5.00 -13.92 -6.90
N ASP A 152 5.86 -13.52 -7.82
CA ASP A 152 7.24 -13.12 -7.53
C ASP A 152 7.32 -11.90 -6.60
N TRP A 153 6.27 -11.07 -6.62
CA TRP A 153 6.11 -9.94 -5.69
C TRP A 153 6.05 -10.35 -4.20
N ILE A 154 5.88 -11.62 -3.88
CA ILE A 154 5.98 -12.13 -2.50
C ILE A 154 7.43 -12.05 -2.01
N ASN A 155 8.39 -12.22 -2.92
CA ASN A 155 9.79 -12.33 -2.65
C ASN A 155 10.50 -10.97 -2.68
N THR A 156 11.69 -10.95 -2.10
CA THR A 156 12.62 -9.84 -2.16
C THR A 156 13.93 -10.29 -2.78
N ALA A 157 14.66 -9.36 -3.38
CA ALA A 157 15.99 -9.58 -3.92
C ALA A 157 16.97 -8.56 -3.35
N SER A 158 18.26 -8.90 -3.39
CA SER A 158 19.34 -7.98 -3.04
C SER A 158 19.86 -7.30 -4.29
N ILE A 159 19.87 -5.97 -4.29
CA ILE A 159 20.45 -5.16 -5.37
C ILE A 159 21.50 -4.19 -4.80
N GLU A 160 22.50 -3.86 -5.60
CA GLU A 160 23.47 -2.83 -5.22
C GLU A 160 22.89 -1.43 -5.49
N VAL A 161 22.92 -0.58 -4.48
CA VAL A 161 22.47 0.83 -4.56
C VAL A 161 23.54 1.75 -4.00
N ASP A 162 23.50 3.02 -4.39
CA ASP A 162 24.46 4.01 -3.93
C ASP A 162 24.27 4.31 -2.43
N ASP A 163 25.37 4.45 -1.70
CA ASP A 163 25.41 4.94 -0.33
C ASP A 163 25.91 6.39 -0.35
N LEU A 164 24.98 7.31 -0.37
CA LEU A 164 25.29 8.74 -0.45
C LEU A 164 25.91 9.30 0.83
N LYS A 165 25.79 8.58 1.94
CA LYS A 165 26.36 8.99 3.22
C LYS A 165 27.83 8.57 3.34
N ASN A 166 28.13 7.31 3.02
CA ASN A 166 29.46 6.72 3.24
C ASN A 166 30.27 6.64 1.94
N GLY A 167 29.64 6.90 0.80
CA GLY A 167 30.21 6.72 -0.53
C GLY A 167 30.24 5.25 -0.97
N GLY A 168 30.30 5.04 -2.29
CA GLY A 168 30.28 3.71 -2.87
C GLY A 168 28.87 3.12 -3.00
N ARG A 169 28.81 1.79 -3.07
CA ARG A 169 27.56 1.05 -3.20
C ARG A 169 27.49 -0.05 -2.14
N ARG A 170 26.27 -0.40 -1.75
CA ARG A 170 26.02 -1.51 -0.83
C ARG A 170 24.70 -2.23 -1.14
N PRO A 171 24.56 -3.50 -0.71
CA PRO A 171 23.35 -4.27 -0.96
C PRO A 171 22.15 -3.70 -0.21
N ALA A 172 21.04 -3.64 -0.91
CA ALA A 172 19.71 -3.28 -0.39
C ALA A 172 18.71 -4.38 -0.69
N THR A 173 17.84 -4.67 0.27
CA THR A 173 16.71 -5.57 0.06
C THR A 173 15.56 -4.79 -0.56
N VAL A 174 15.12 -5.23 -1.75
CA VAL A 174 14.03 -4.62 -2.52
C VAL A 174 13.10 -5.73 -3.00
N ASN A 175 11.82 -5.45 -3.08
CA ASN A 175 10.85 -6.41 -3.58
C ASN A 175 11.16 -6.81 -5.04
N SER A 176 11.04 -8.09 -5.34
CA SER A 176 11.32 -8.64 -6.69
C SER A 176 10.49 -7.94 -7.77
N TYR A 177 9.26 -7.53 -7.46
CA TYR A 177 8.44 -6.76 -8.38
C TYR A 177 9.13 -5.49 -8.89
N PHE A 178 9.75 -4.71 -8.00
CA PHE A 178 10.44 -3.47 -8.39
C PHE A 178 11.78 -3.73 -9.10
N VAL A 179 12.42 -4.86 -8.82
CA VAL A 179 13.63 -5.28 -9.54
C VAL A 179 13.30 -5.62 -10.99
N GLU A 180 12.19 -6.30 -11.22
CA GLU A 180 11.70 -6.68 -12.55
C GLU A 180 11.03 -5.49 -13.27
N ASN A 181 10.46 -4.55 -12.53
CA ASN A 181 9.75 -3.39 -13.05
C ASN A 181 10.37 -2.06 -12.56
N PRO A 182 11.63 -1.76 -12.88
CA PRO A 182 12.32 -0.57 -12.35
C PRO A 182 11.66 0.75 -12.75
N ARG A 183 10.92 0.77 -13.85
CA ARG A 183 10.14 1.94 -14.29
C ARG A 183 8.98 2.28 -13.37
N GLN A 184 8.56 1.37 -12.49
CA GLN A 184 7.53 1.62 -11.48
C GLN A 184 8.08 2.34 -10.23
N ILE A 185 9.37 2.65 -10.20
CA ILE A 185 9.99 3.49 -9.17
C ILE A 185 10.03 4.93 -9.68
N VAL A 186 9.40 5.85 -8.94
CA VAL A 186 9.38 7.28 -9.24
C VAL A 186 10.55 7.96 -8.54
N GLY A 187 11.74 7.81 -9.09
CA GLY A 187 12.98 8.35 -8.51
C GLY A 187 14.12 7.34 -8.49
N THR A 188 15.07 7.57 -7.62
CA THR A 188 16.28 6.74 -7.50
C THR A 188 16.40 6.16 -6.11
N LEU A 189 16.65 4.85 -6.02
CA LEU A 189 16.93 4.19 -4.75
C LEU A 189 18.36 4.46 -4.30
N ALA A 190 18.51 4.96 -3.07
CA ALA A 190 19.80 5.18 -2.46
C ALA A 190 19.71 5.12 -0.93
N PHE A 191 20.82 4.81 -0.28
CA PHE A 191 20.97 5.04 1.15
C PHE A 191 21.30 6.51 1.39
N SER A 192 20.38 7.22 2.03
CA SER A 192 20.53 8.65 2.31
C SER A 192 20.43 8.93 3.81
N GLY A 193 20.85 10.15 4.20
CA GLY A 193 20.81 10.60 5.60
C GLY A 193 19.47 11.24 6.00
N GLY A 194 18.33 10.68 5.60
CA GLY A 194 16.99 11.19 5.95
C GLY A 194 16.62 10.99 7.43
N MET A 195 15.33 11.04 7.76
CA MET A 195 14.81 10.92 9.13
C MET A 195 15.28 9.64 9.84
N PHE A 196 15.54 8.57 9.10
CA PHE A 196 16.15 7.32 9.59
C PHE A 196 17.54 7.17 8.99
N GLU A 197 18.54 7.49 9.78
CA GLU A 197 19.96 7.50 9.36
C GLU A 197 20.36 6.18 8.70
N GLY A 198 20.83 6.25 7.46
CA GLY A 198 21.26 5.09 6.68
C GLY A 198 20.13 4.18 6.18
N ALA A 199 18.88 4.64 6.15
CA ALA A 199 17.78 3.90 5.53
C ALA A 199 17.85 3.97 3.99
N LEU A 200 17.36 2.91 3.35
CA LEU A 200 17.08 2.93 1.92
C LEU A 200 15.90 3.86 1.65
N ASN A 201 16.09 4.84 0.78
CA ASN A 201 15.07 5.79 0.40
C ASN A 201 14.91 5.83 -1.13
N CYS A 202 13.74 6.25 -1.59
CA CYS A 202 13.51 6.64 -2.97
C CYS A 202 13.65 8.17 -3.05
N LEU A 203 14.73 8.63 -3.65
CA LEU A 203 15.01 10.05 -3.80
C LEU A 203 14.25 10.60 -5.01
N PRO A 204 13.71 11.83 -4.93
CA PRO A 204 13.05 12.45 -6.07
C PRO A 204 14.05 12.69 -7.20
N ASP A 205 13.62 12.46 -8.43
CA ASP A 205 14.39 12.85 -9.61
C ASP A 205 14.12 14.33 -9.88
N PRO A 206 15.15 15.20 -9.93
CA PRO A 206 14.97 16.62 -10.19
C PRO A 206 14.40 16.92 -11.58
N VAL A 207 14.49 15.99 -12.52
CA VAL A 207 13.93 16.14 -13.88
C VAL A 207 12.42 15.88 -13.91
N HIS A 208 11.89 15.07 -12.99
CA HIS A 208 10.48 14.71 -12.92
C HIS A 208 9.76 15.56 -11.87
N ALA A 209 9.45 16.82 -12.24
CA ALA A 209 8.89 17.80 -11.31
C ALA A 209 7.41 17.59 -10.96
N ASP A 210 6.62 16.88 -11.79
CA ASP A 210 5.19 16.64 -11.57
C ASP A 210 4.92 15.19 -11.20
N LEU A 211 4.79 14.96 -9.89
CA LEU A 211 4.50 13.64 -9.33
C LEU A 211 3.16 13.07 -9.86
N GLY A 212 2.17 13.93 -10.13
CA GLY A 212 0.87 13.49 -10.65
C GLY A 212 0.99 12.89 -12.05
N GLN A 213 1.77 13.53 -12.93
CA GLN A 213 2.04 13.03 -14.29
C GLN A 213 2.85 11.74 -14.24
N GLU A 214 3.84 11.65 -13.34
CA GLU A 214 4.64 10.45 -13.15
C GLU A 214 3.81 9.24 -12.68
N ILE A 215 2.89 9.47 -11.74
CA ILE A 215 1.96 8.43 -11.29
C ILE A 215 1.02 8.03 -12.44
N ALA A 216 0.45 8.99 -13.15
CA ALA A 216 -0.47 8.71 -14.27
C ALA A 216 0.18 7.84 -15.35
N ALA A 217 1.42 8.18 -15.76
CA ALA A 217 2.16 7.40 -16.76
C ALA A 217 2.44 5.95 -16.30
N ARG A 218 2.56 5.71 -14.99
CA ARG A 218 2.76 4.37 -14.44
C ARG A 218 1.47 3.60 -14.26
N LEU A 219 0.35 4.31 -14.05
CA LEU A 219 -0.98 3.69 -14.03
C LEU A 219 -1.38 3.15 -15.41
N ASP A 220 -0.97 3.82 -16.49
CA ASP A 220 -1.25 3.39 -17.87
C ASP A 220 -0.61 2.03 -18.21
N VAL A 221 0.37 1.57 -17.44
CA VAL A 221 1.02 0.26 -17.62
C VAL A 221 0.29 -0.86 -16.87
N LEU A 222 -0.61 -0.49 -15.94
CA LEU A 222 -1.41 -1.48 -15.23
C LEU A 222 -2.43 -2.14 -16.17
N PRO A 223 -2.85 -3.38 -15.87
CA PRO A 223 -3.82 -4.07 -16.71
C PRO A 223 -5.12 -3.28 -16.83
N ALA A 224 -5.58 -3.02 -18.04
CA ALA A 224 -6.81 -2.27 -18.30
C ALA A 224 -8.09 -3.07 -17.99
N ASP A 225 -8.02 -4.40 -18.04
CA ASP A 225 -9.18 -5.32 -17.93
C ASP A 225 -9.36 -5.82 -16.48
N CYS A 226 -9.29 -4.91 -15.50
CA CYS A 226 -9.37 -5.27 -14.08
C CYS A 226 -10.79 -5.11 -13.49
N PHE A 227 -11.77 -4.66 -14.26
CA PHE A 227 -13.14 -4.36 -13.79
C PHE A 227 -14.21 -5.12 -14.56
#